data_817c2e7e4faba52f4c5edb5f7fddeb6d
#
_entry.id   817c2e7e4faba52f4c5edb5f7fddeb6d
#
_cell.length_a   1.000
_cell.length_b   1.000
_cell.length_c   1.000
_cell.angle_alpha   90.00
_cell.angle_beta   90.00
_cell.angle_gamma   90.00
#
_symmetry.space_group_name_H-M   'P 1'
#
loop_
_entity.id
_entity.type
_entity.pdbx_description
1 polymer ?
#
loop_
_entity_poly.entity_id
_entity_poly.type
_entity_poly.pdbx_seq_one_letter_code
_entity_poly.pdbx_strand_id
1 'polypeptide(L)'
;IEGGGSWIAKPTAGSFGRDVFSLSKNDRNRRSILEHLTRSGFAMLQQQVDTTDEKRFLIAGSHLIGVYGKHHVDHRSNLTAGSAPTVVEASPAETQLVTTCIRWLNKQGVRFAAIDIAYPYVLDVNIANPGWLATYEEMTGCNLADKVVEAIT
;
A
#
# COMPACT_ATOMS: atom_id res chain seq x y z
N ILE A 1 21.62 -0.23 -5.65
CA ILE A 1 21.78 -1.67 -5.33
C ILE A 1 23.23 -2.02 -4.96
N GLU A 2 24.17 -1.08 -5.09
CA GLU A 2 25.59 -1.34 -4.78
C GLU A 2 25.88 -1.54 -3.29
N GLY A 3 25.05 -1.03 -2.40
CA GLY A 3 25.22 -1.09 -0.94
C GLY A 3 24.80 -2.40 -0.24
N GLY A 4 24.44 -3.45 -1.00
CA GLY A 4 23.87 -4.67 -0.42
C GLY A 4 22.39 -4.52 -0.07
N GLY A 5 21.72 -5.63 0.33
CA GLY A 5 20.29 -5.66 0.63
C GLY A 5 19.41 -6.04 -0.57
N SER A 6 18.13 -6.20 -0.29
CA SER A 6 17.10 -6.50 -1.29
C SER A 6 16.28 -5.24 -1.59
N TRP A 7 15.78 -5.15 -2.82
CA TRP A 7 15.05 -4.01 -3.33
C TRP A 7 13.76 -4.47 -3.99
N ILE A 8 12.73 -3.66 -3.89
CA ILE A 8 11.50 -3.83 -4.67
C ILE A 8 11.55 -2.87 -5.85
N ALA A 9 11.43 -3.43 -7.06
CA ALA A 9 11.26 -2.67 -8.30
C ALA A 9 9.81 -2.81 -8.77
N LYS A 10 9.15 -1.69 -9.04
CA LYS A 10 7.75 -1.66 -9.46
C LYS A 10 7.50 -0.51 -10.44
N PRO A 11 6.48 -0.61 -11.33
CA PRO A 11 6.08 0.51 -12.16
C PRO A 11 5.56 1.67 -11.28
N THR A 12 5.67 2.90 -11.77
CA THR A 12 5.13 4.09 -11.09
C THR A 12 3.60 4.16 -11.12
N ALA A 13 3.00 3.46 -12.07
CA ALA A 13 1.54 3.29 -12.19
C ALA A 13 1.24 1.82 -12.40
N GLY A 14 0.39 1.23 -11.57
CA GLY A 14 0.02 -0.18 -11.64
C GLY A 14 -0.98 -0.54 -10.55
N SER A 15 -1.53 -1.74 -10.65
CA SER A 15 -2.48 -2.26 -9.65
C SER A 15 -2.31 -3.77 -9.51
N PHE A 16 -2.82 -4.33 -8.40
CA PHE A 16 -2.81 -5.76 -8.11
C PHE A 16 -1.42 -6.39 -8.02
N GLY A 17 -0.37 -5.63 -7.68
CA GLY A 17 1.00 -6.13 -7.55
C GLY A 17 1.60 -6.65 -8.85
N ARG A 18 1.04 -6.30 -10.03
CA ARG A 18 1.63 -6.65 -11.32
C ARG A 18 2.96 -5.95 -11.50
N ASP A 19 3.92 -6.68 -12.05
CA ASP A 19 5.27 -6.17 -12.32
C ASP A 19 6.00 -5.65 -11.07
N VAL A 20 5.70 -6.23 -9.90
CA VAL A 20 6.46 -6.00 -8.66
C VAL A 20 7.49 -7.11 -8.51
N PHE A 21 8.77 -6.74 -8.49
CA PHE A 21 9.88 -7.66 -8.44
C PHE A 21 10.77 -7.39 -7.21
N SER A 22 11.16 -8.46 -6.52
CA SER A 22 12.23 -8.39 -5.53
C SER A 22 13.56 -8.58 -6.25
N LEU A 23 14.49 -7.65 -6.06
CA LEU A 23 15.80 -7.63 -6.69
C LEU A 23 16.91 -7.64 -5.65
N SER A 24 17.95 -8.43 -5.89
CA SER A 24 19.19 -8.40 -5.14
C SER A 24 20.37 -8.03 -6.03
N LYS A 25 21.53 -7.73 -5.40
CA LYS A 25 22.76 -7.43 -6.13
C LYS A 25 23.17 -8.54 -7.10
N ASN A 26 22.92 -9.79 -6.73
CA ASN A 26 23.35 -10.98 -7.49
C ASN A 26 22.27 -11.53 -8.42
N ASP A 27 21.12 -10.87 -8.55
CA ASP A 27 20.06 -11.31 -9.45
C ASP A 27 20.52 -11.14 -10.91
N ARG A 28 20.61 -12.27 -11.62
CA ARG A 28 21.03 -12.31 -13.02
C ARG A 28 20.04 -11.64 -13.96
N ASN A 29 18.77 -11.61 -13.60
CA ASN A 29 17.68 -11.01 -14.39
C ASN A 29 17.47 -9.53 -14.12
N ARG A 30 18.21 -8.96 -13.15
CA ARG A 30 18.05 -7.57 -12.71
C ARG A 30 17.96 -6.56 -13.86
N ARG A 31 18.87 -6.67 -14.83
CA ARG A 31 18.90 -5.77 -15.98
C ARG A 31 17.65 -5.89 -16.83
N SER A 32 17.26 -7.11 -17.19
CA SER A 32 16.08 -7.37 -18.01
C SER A 32 14.79 -6.92 -17.33
N ILE A 33 14.69 -7.11 -16.00
CA ILE A 33 13.55 -6.64 -15.20
C ILE A 33 13.47 -5.11 -15.24
N LEU A 34 14.59 -4.41 -15.01
CA LEU A 34 14.61 -2.95 -15.05
C LEU A 34 14.30 -2.42 -16.45
N GLU A 35 14.85 -3.03 -17.51
CA GLU A 35 14.53 -2.70 -18.89
C GLU A 35 13.04 -2.92 -19.20
N HIS A 36 12.43 -4.01 -18.69
CA HIS A 36 11.00 -4.26 -18.82
C HIS A 36 10.17 -3.16 -18.15
N LEU A 37 10.48 -2.85 -16.90
CA LEU A 37 9.74 -1.86 -16.10
C LEU A 37 9.84 -0.44 -16.64
N THR A 38 10.94 -0.11 -17.31
CA THR A 38 11.19 1.26 -17.83
C THR A 38 10.79 1.45 -19.30
N ARG A 39 10.23 0.43 -19.98
CA ARG A 39 9.80 0.52 -21.38
C ARG A 39 8.78 1.62 -21.64
N SER A 40 7.89 1.86 -20.68
CA SER A 40 6.82 2.86 -20.78
C SER A 40 7.08 4.12 -19.94
N GLY A 41 8.29 4.30 -19.41
CA GLY A 41 8.65 5.47 -18.59
C GLY A 41 9.53 5.13 -17.41
N PHE A 42 9.13 5.57 -16.23
CA PHE A 42 9.91 5.40 -15.00
C PHE A 42 9.48 4.17 -14.20
N ALA A 43 10.43 3.56 -13.53
CA ALA A 43 10.17 2.56 -12.49
C ALA A 43 10.57 3.12 -11.12
N MET A 44 9.86 2.68 -10.09
CA MET A 44 10.21 2.96 -8.70
C MET A 44 11.14 1.85 -8.20
N LEU A 45 12.23 2.24 -7.55
CA LEU A 45 13.12 1.34 -6.84
C LEU A 45 13.10 1.71 -5.36
N GLN A 46 12.67 0.78 -4.53
CA GLN A 46 12.43 0.97 -3.11
C GLN A 46 13.19 -0.10 -2.34
N GLN A 47 13.84 0.27 -1.23
CA GLN A 47 14.47 -0.74 -0.37
C GLN A 47 13.41 -1.70 0.16
N GLN A 48 13.68 -2.99 0.10
CA GLN A 48 12.79 -4.00 0.68
C GLN A 48 12.88 -3.94 2.20
N VAL A 49 11.72 -3.84 2.84
CA VAL A 49 11.57 -3.86 4.29
C VAL A 49 10.78 -5.09 4.71
N ASP A 50 10.81 -5.42 5.99
CA ASP A 50 9.96 -6.47 6.54
C ASP A 50 8.49 -6.03 6.47
N THR A 51 7.64 -6.86 5.89
CA THR A 51 6.21 -6.61 5.72
C THR A 51 5.33 -7.57 6.53
N THR A 52 5.90 -8.29 7.47
CA THR A 52 5.18 -9.28 8.29
C THR A 52 3.96 -8.66 9.00
N ASP A 53 4.07 -7.40 9.43
CA ASP A 53 2.98 -6.63 10.05
C ASP A 53 2.47 -5.50 9.13
N GLU A 54 2.28 -5.80 7.84
CA GLU A 54 1.72 -4.83 6.91
C GLU A 54 0.22 -4.62 7.18
N LYS A 55 -0.17 -3.36 7.28
CA LYS A 55 -1.56 -2.92 7.44
C LYS A 55 -1.95 -1.95 6.34
N ARG A 56 -3.21 -2.01 5.93
CA ARG A 56 -3.83 -1.01 5.07
C ARG A 56 -4.75 -0.11 5.86
N PHE A 57 -4.55 1.18 5.68
CA PHE A 57 -5.29 2.26 6.33
C PHE A 57 -6.18 2.94 5.29
N LEU A 58 -7.51 2.84 5.47
CA LEU A 58 -8.49 3.49 4.62
C LEU A 58 -8.76 4.89 5.15
N ILE A 59 -8.59 5.90 4.30
CA ILE A 59 -8.79 7.29 4.66
C ILE A 59 -9.86 7.95 3.79
N ALA A 60 -10.68 8.82 4.41
CA ALA A 60 -11.63 9.68 3.71
C ALA A 60 -11.63 11.07 4.35
N GLY A 61 -11.41 12.11 3.55
CA GLY A 61 -11.23 13.47 4.04
C GLY A 61 -10.08 13.56 5.02
N SER A 62 -10.38 13.97 6.24
CA SER A 62 -9.39 14.09 7.33
C SER A 62 -9.43 12.91 8.30
N HIS A 63 -10.13 11.83 7.96
CA HIS A 63 -10.40 10.73 8.87
C HIS A 63 -9.79 9.41 8.43
N LEU A 64 -9.27 8.65 9.39
CA LEU A 64 -9.02 7.23 9.26
C LEU A 64 -10.35 6.51 9.46
N ILE A 65 -10.84 5.81 8.42
CA ILE A 65 -12.16 5.18 8.42
C ILE A 65 -12.12 3.66 8.59
N GLY A 66 -10.95 3.04 8.39
CA GLY A 66 -10.79 1.61 8.59
C GLY A 66 -9.33 1.18 8.55
N VAL A 67 -9.03 0.06 9.22
CA VAL A 67 -7.69 -0.56 9.24
C VAL A 67 -7.85 -2.07 9.14
N TYR A 68 -7.04 -2.69 8.29
CA TYR A 68 -6.93 -4.15 8.25
C TYR A 68 -5.50 -4.62 7.98
N GLY A 69 -5.16 -5.75 8.56
CA GLY A 69 -3.90 -6.44 8.35
C GLY A 69 -3.91 -7.20 7.03
N LYS A 70 -2.75 -7.24 6.40
CA LYS A 70 -2.50 -8.03 5.20
C LYS A 70 -1.58 -9.20 5.55
N HIS A 71 -2.04 -10.42 5.30
CA HIS A 71 -1.17 -11.59 5.41
C HIS A 71 -0.54 -11.90 4.05
N HIS A 72 0.76 -12.02 4.01
CA HIS A 72 1.51 -12.29 2.79
C HIS A 72 1.73 -13.79 2.62
N VAL A 73 1.51 -14.29 1.41
CA VAL A 73 1.92 -15.63 0.98
C VAL A 73 3.29 -15.58 0.29
N ASP A 74 3.63 -14.42 -0.32
CA ASP A 74 4.93 -14.17 -0.94
C ASP A 74 5.30 -12.67 -0.82
N HIS A 75 6.36 -12.21 -1.50
CA HIS A 75 6.81 -10.80 -1.51
C HIS A 75 5.80 -9.79 -2.11
N ARG A 76 4.67 -10.27 -2.64
CA ARG A 76 3.59 -9.43 -3.20
C ARG A 76 2.43 -9.38 -2.21
N SER A 77 2.19 -8.22 -1.67
CA SER A 77 1.10 -7.96 -0.70
C SER A 77 -0.25 -7.74 -1.36
N ASN A 78 -0.57 -8.50 -2.43
CA ASN A 78 -1.87 -8.35 -3.03
C ASN A 78 -2.82 -9.46 -2.57
N LEU A 79 -4.02 -9.06 -2.21
CA LEU A 79 -5.09 -9.92 -1.70
C LEU A 79 -5.64 -10.91 -2.74
N THR A 80 -5.31 -10.75 -4.02
CA THR A 80 -5.62 -11.73 -5.09
C THR A 80 -4.77 -13.00 -5.01
N ALA A 81 -3.69 -13.00 -4.21
CA ALA A 81 -2.84 -14.17 -4.00
C ALA A 81 -3.31 -15.08 -2.86
N GLY A 82 -4.56 -14.96 -2.41
CA GLY A 82 -5.14 -15.83 -1.38
C GLY A 82 -4.95 -15.36 0.07
N SER A 83 -4.46 -14.13 0.27
CA SER A 83 -4.39 -13.54 1.61
C SER A 83 -5.79 -13.11 2.08
N ALA A 84 -6.24 -13.58 3.22
CA ALA A 84 -7.44 -13.08 3.85
C ALA A 84 -7.10 -11.81 4.67
N PRO A 85 -7.84 -10.71 4.50
CA PRO A 85 -7.67 -9.55 5.37
C PRO A 85 -8.16 -9.90 6.78
N THR A 86 -7.53 -9.29 7.79
CA THR A 86 -7.97 -9.39 9.18
C THR A 86 -8.23 -8.00 9.74
N VAL A 87 -9.31 -7.85 10.49
CA VAL A 87 -9.57 -6.60 11.22
C VAL A 87 -8.52 -6.45 12.32
N VAL A 88 -7.82 -5.33 12.33
CA VAL A 88 -6.78 -5.02 13.31
C VAL A 88 -6.93 -3.60 13.80
N GLU A 89 -6.31 -3.31 14.94
CA GLU A 89 -6.22 -1.94 15.44
C GLU A 89 -4.90 -1.29 15.03
N ALA A 90 -4.95 0.03 14.84
CA ALA A 90 -3.77 0.83 14.64
C ALA A 90 -3.11 1.14 15.99
N SER A 91 -1.81 0.98 16.09
CA SER A 91 -1.06 1.49 17.23
C SER A 91 -1.04 3.03 17.25
N PRO A 92 -0.76 3.67 18.40
CA PRO A 92 -0.62 5.13 18.47
C PRO A 92 0.43 5.68 17.50
N ALA A 93 1.55 4.97 17.30
CA ALA A 93 2.61 5.38 16.39
C ALA A 93 2.19 5.31 14.92
N GLU A 94 1.49 4.25 14.52
CA GLU A 94 0.89 4.13 13.18
C GLU A 94 -0.16 5.21 12.94
N THR A 95 -1.03 5.45 13.92
CA THR A 95 -2.06 6.52 13.84
C THR A 95 -1.42 7.89 13.64
N GLN A 96 -0.32 8.19 14.31
CA GLN A 96 0.41 9.44 14.13
C GLN A 96 1.03 9.55 12.73
N LEU A 97 1.61 8.46 12.21
CA LEU A 97 2.15 8.40 10.84
C LEU A 97 1.04 8.62 9.81
N VAL A 98 -0.07 7.89 9.93
CA VAL A 98 -1.23 8.02 9.03
C VAL A 98 -1.80 9.43 9.07
N THR A 99 -1.93 10.04 10.26
CA THR A 99 -2.39 11.43 10.39
C THR A 99 -1.50 12.41 9.63
N THR A 100 -0.20 12.16 9.60
CA THR A 100 0.76 12.96 8.83
C THR A 100 0.55 12.76 7.33
N CYS A 101 0.34 11.52 6.88
CA CYS A 101 0.03 11.21 5.48
C CYS A 101 -1.30 11.85 5.05
N ILE A 102 -2.35 11.77 5.87
CA ILE A 102 -3.66 12.39 5.59
C ILE A 102 -3.50 13.89 5.35
N ARG A 103 -2.78 14.59 6.23
CA ARG A 103 -2.54 16.03 6.07
C ARG A 103 -1.80 16.36 4.76
N TRP A 104 -0.83 15.54 4.40
CA TRP A 104 -0.10 15.73 3.14
C TRP A 104 -0.99 15.46 1.93
N LEU A 105 -1.75 14.36 1.91
CA LEU A 105 -2.67 13.99 0.83
C LEU A 105 -3.76 15.05 0.61
N ASN A 106 -4.36 15.56 1.69
CA ASN A 106 -5.36 16.63 1.60
C ASN A 106 -4.80 17.92 0.98
N LYS A 107 -3.53 18.26 1.25
CA LYS A 107 -2.85 19.39 0.58
C LYS A 107 -2.66 19.16 -0.92
N GLN A 108 -2.61 17.90 -1.37
CA GLN A 108 -2.56 17.53 -2.79
C GLN A 108 -3.96 17.38 -3.42
N GLY A 109 -5.03 17.66 -2.69
CA GLY A 109 -6.41 17.49 -3.15
C GLY A 109 -6.91 16.04 -3.12
N VAL A 110 -6.16 15.12 -2.54
CA VAL A 110 -6.54 13.71 -2.42
C VAL A 110 -7.34 13.51 -1.14
N ARG A 111 -8.64 13.27 -1.26
CA ARG A 111 -9.57 13.12 -0.13
C ARG A 111 -10.00 11.68 0.14
N PHE A 112 -9.70 10.74 -0.76
CA PHE A 112 -9.95 9.33 -0.58
C PHE A 112 -8.76 8.52 -1.04
N ALA A 113 -8.20 7.71 -0.15
CA ALA A 113 -7.03 6.86 -0.44
C ALA A 113 -6.94 5.66 0.49
N ALA A 114 -6.13 4.69 0.12
CA ALA A 114 -5.64 3.67 1.02
C ALA A 114 -4.10 3.75 1.13
N ILE A 115 -3.57 3.66 2.35
CA ILE A 115 -2.15 3.72 2.64
C ILE A 115 -1.71 2.38 3.18
N ASP A 116 -0.71 1.77 2.54
CA ASP A 116 -0.08 0.54 3.01
C ASP A 116 1.15 0.87 3.85
N ILE A 117 1.18 0.38 5.08
CA ILE A 117 2.23 0.65 6.06
C ILE A 117 2.76 -0.65 6.66
N ALA A 118 4.08 -0.81 6.65
CA ALA A 118 4.82 -1.68 7.56
C ALA A 118 5.65 -0.76 8.46
N TYR A 119 5.14 -0.45 9.64
CA TYR A 119 5.71 0.59 10.48
C TYR A 119 7.21 0.39 10.72
N PRO A 120 8.05 1.43 10.61
CA PRO A 120 7.71 2.85 10.41
C PRO A 120 7.63 3.32 8.95
N TYR A 121 7.48 2.43 7.97
CA TYR A 121 7.58 2.73 6.55
C TYR A 121 6.21 2.77 5.87
N VAL A 122 6.00 3.80 5.03
CA VAL A 122 4.91 3.83 4.06
C VAL A 122 5.37 3.07 2.81
N LEU A 123 4.63 2.03 2.44
CA LEU A 123 4.97 1.14 1.33
C LEU A 123 4.31 1.59 0.02
N ASP A 124 3.05 2.01 0.12
CA ASP A 124 2.27 2.42 -1.05
C ASP A 124 1.12 3.36 -0.67
N VAL A 125 0.65 4.15 -1.66
CA VAL A 125 -0.51 5.02 -1.52
C VAL A 125 -1.43 4.82 -2.73
N ASN A 126 -2.59 4.22 -2.51
CA ASN A 126 -3.57 3.89 -3.53
C ASN A 126 -4.64 4.98 -3.58
N ILE A 127 -4.60 5.82 -4.63
CA ILE A 127 -5.54 6.93 -4.82
C ILE A 127 -6.58 6.66 -5.92
N ALA A 128 -6.23 5.88 -6.92
CA ALA A 128 -7.14 5.56 -8.04
C ALA A 128 -8.15 4.47 -7.68
N ASN A 129 -7.73 3.49 -6.89
CA ASN A 129 -8.58 2.40 -6.41
C ASN A 129 -8.12 1.98 -5.01
N PRO A 130 -8.54 2.68 -3.95
CA PRO A 130 -8.21 2.33 -2.57
C PRO A 130 -8.59 0.89 -2.20
N GLY A 131 -9.66 0.37 -2.82
CA GLY A 131 -10.10 -1.02 -2.74
C GLY A 131 -10.64 -1.45 -1.37
N TRP A 132 -11.32 -2.60 -1.36
CA TRP A 132 -11.69 -3.37 -0.16
C TRP A 132 -12.69 -2.72 0.82
N LEU A 133 -13.40 -1.67 0.41
CA LEU A 133 -14.47 -1.11 1.24
C LEU A 133 -15.52 -2.17 1.52
N ALA A 134 -16.07 -2.82 0.48
CA ALA A 134 -17.10 -3.83 0.64
C ALA A 134 -16.66 -4.99 1.55
N THR A 135 -15.43 -5.50 1.35
CA THR A 135 -14.91 -6.58 2.20
C THR A 135 -14.73 -6.14 3.66
N TYR A 136 -14.27 -4.91 3.89
CA TYR A 136 -14.18 -4.38 5.25
C TYR A 136 -15.55 -4.21 5.89
N GLU A 137 -16.55 -3.73 5.12
CA GLU A 137 -17.94 -3.63 5.57
C GLU A 137 -18.52 -5.00 5.94
N GLU A 138 -18.29 -6.02 5.11
CA GLU A 138 -18.70 -7.40 5.40
C GLU A 138 -18.07 -7.95 6.68
N MET A 139 -16.78 -7.65 6.92
CA MET A 139 -16.04 -8.13 8.09
C MET A 139 -16.43 -7.41 9.39
N THR A 140 -16.80 -6.14 9.32
CA THR A 140 -16.99 -5.29 10.51
C THR A 140 -18.44 -4.92 10.77
N GLY A 141 -19.33 -5.09 9.79
CA GLY A 141 -20.70 -4.58 9.84
C GLY A 141 -20.82 -3.04 9.77
N CYS A 142 -19.69 -2.34 9.48
CA CYS A 142 -19.68 -0.88 9.37
C CYS A 142 -20.07 -0.44 7.96
N ASN A 143 -20.89 0.60 7.82
CA ASN A 143 -21.10 1.27 6.54
C ASN A 143 -19.99 2.31 6.32
N LEU A 144 -19.00 1.97 5.48
CA LEU A 144 -17.92 2.87 5.11
C LEU A 144 -18.27 3.77 3.92
N ALA A 145 -19.16 3.32 3.04
CA ALA A 145 -19.56 4.06 1.86
C ALA A 145 -20.15 5.43 2.24
N ASP A 146 -21.03 5.49 3.23
CA ASP A 146 -21.61 6.73 3.74
C ASP A 146 -20.51 7.64 4.32
N LYS A 147 -19.59 7.09 5.12
CA LYS A 147 -18.46 7.85 5.68
C LYS A 147 -17.55 8.43 4.59
N VAL A 148 -17.34 7.69 3.50
CA VAL A 148 -16.56 8.20 2.35
C VAL A 148 -17.30 9.36 1.70
N VAL A 149 -18.59 9.22 1.40
CA VAL A 149 -19.39 10.28 0.77
C VAL A 149 -19.39 11.54 1.63
N GLU A 150 -19.70 11.42 2.93
CA GLU A 150 -19.69 12.55 3.86
C GLU A 150 -18.34 13.27 3.94
N ALA A 151 -17.24 12.52 3.85
CA ALA A 151 -15.91 13.09 4.01
C ALA A 151 -15.35 13.76 2.74
N ILE A 152 -15.88 13.44 1.55
CA ILE A 152 -15.41 13.99 0.27
C ILE A 152 -16.32 15.07 -0.31
N THR A 153 -17.54 15.19 0.19
CA THR A 153 -18.46 16.30 -0.13
C THR A 153 -18.19 17.50 0.76
#